data_df4d1d79273e07eb6ca7e126988b8890
#
_entry.id   df4d1d79273e07eb6ca7e126988b8890
#
_cell.length_a   1.000
_cell.length_b   1.000
_cell.length_c   1.000
_cell.angle_alpha   90.00
_cell.angle_beta   90.00
_cell.angle_gamma   90.00
#
_symmetry.space_group_name_H-M   'P 1'
#
loop_
_entity.id
_entity.type
_entity.pdbx_description
1 polymer ?
#
loop_
_entity_poly.entity_id
_entity_poly.type
_entity_poly.pdbx_seq_one_letter_code
_entity_poly.pdbx_strand_id
1 'polypeptide(L)'
;KNSASERGYGPHVVATKFCVDAVVIRLPRHGASCPLSAGVSCSAHRNLKVIVTEKGYYLEKTVSTPSQLPGFDDCMKFLNKNSADSSSEKIINTDNGMTSTLSQLENCKPGDRILLSGKILVARDAAHARWQKLIDEGKPLPDYTTCYPVCYAGPARTPDGQIIGSFGPTTAGRMDSYAESLMSRGAALVTLAKGNRSKTWQD
;
A
#
# COMPACT_ATOMS: atom_id res chain seq x y z
N LYS A 1 -8.69 -19.94 -2.38
CA LYS A 1 -8.92 -19.34 -1.05
C LYS A 1 -7.62 -18.96 -0.33
N ASN A 2 -6.50 -19.61 -0.64
CA ASN A 2 -5.20 -19.36 0.00
C ASN A 2 -4.37 -18.26 -0.70
N SER A 3 -4.78 -17.84 -1.90
CA SER A 3 -4.00 -16.89 -2.70
C SER A 3 -3.89 -15.48 -2.10
N ALA A 4 -4.79 -15.10 -1.18
CA ALA A 4 -4.77 -13.78 -0.57
C ALA A 4 -3.69 -13.67 0.52
N SER A 5 -3.50 -14.72 1.34
CA SER A 5 -2.45 -14.75 2.38
C SER A 5 -1.05 -14.92 1.76
N GLU A 6 -0.95 -15.69 0.67
CA GLU A 6 0.31 -15.87 -0.08
C GLU A 6 0.79 -14.59 -0.78
N ARG A 7 -0.10 -13.62 -1.02
CA ARG A 7 0.21 -12.34 -1.66
C ARG A 7 0.47 -11.19 -0.67
N GLY A 8 0.70 -11.48 0.61
CA GLY A 8 1.02 -10.46 1.61
C GLY A 8 -0.17 -9.66 2.13
N TYR A 9 -1.39 -10.08 1.83
CA TYR A 9 -2.56 -9.59 2.53
C TYR A 9 -2.61 -10.34 3.88
N GLY A 10 -2.55 -9.60 4.98
CA GLY A 10 -2.47 -10.16 6.32
C GLY A 10 -3.60 -11.16 6.64
N PRO A 11 -3.45 -11.98 7.67
CA PRO A 11 -4.36 -13.07 8.01
C PRO A 11 -5.81 -12.64 8.33
N HIS A 12 -6.05 -11.35 8.43
CA HIS A 12 -7.35 -10.77 8.76
C HIS A 12 -8.25 -10.48 7.56
N VAL A 13 -7.75 -10.64 6.32
CA VAL A 13 -8.60 -10.51 5.16
C VAL A 13 -9.37 -11.80 4.97
N VAL A 14 -10.60 -11.83 5.48
CA VAL A 14 -11.50 -12.97 5.31
C VAL A 14 -11.75 -13.15 3.81
N ALA A 15 -11.38 -14.29 3.27
CA ALA A 15 -11.42 -14.60 1.85
C ALA A 15 -12.81 -14.40 1.21
N THR A 16 -13.88 -14.47 1.99
CA THR A 16 -15.26 -14.23 1.57
C THR A 16 -15.56 -12.77 1.26
N LYS A 17 -14.74 -11.83 1.78
CA LYS A 17 -14.90 -10.37 1.56
C LYS A 17 -13.86 -9.81 0.58
N PHE A 18 -12.97 -10.63 0.05
CA PHE A 18 -11.92 -10.18 -0.85
C PHE A 18 -12.41 -9.97 -2.28
N CYS A 19 -13.31 -10.81 -2.75
CA CYS A 19 -13.94 -10.67 -4.06
C CYS A 19 -15.27 -9.94 -3.90
N VAL A 20 -15.31 -8.70 -4.35
CA VAL A 20 -16.52 -7.85 -4.29
C VAL A 20 -17.45 -8.16 -5.45
N ASP A 21 -16.87 -8.45 -6.62
CA ASP A 21 -17.60 -8.80 -7.83
C ASP A 21 -16.76 -9.68 -8.75
N ALA A 22 -17.40 -10.53 -9.53
CA ALA A 22 -16.78 -11.35 -10.55
C ALA A 22 -17.63 -11.33 -11.82
N VAL A 23 -17.04 -10.89 -12.92
CA VAL A 23 -17.70 -10.80 -14.21
C VAL A 23 -17.07 -11.76 -15.21
N VAL A 24 -17.88 -12.56 -15.87
CA VAL A 24 -17.45 -13.42 -16.98
C VAL A 24 -17.96 -12.82 -18.29
N ILE A 25 -17.03 -12.42 -19.14
CA ILE A 25 -17.35 -11.89 -20.47
C ILE A 25 -17.05 -12.95 -21.53
N ARG A 26 -18.06 -13.35 -22.27
CA ARG A 26 -17.93 -14.23 -23.42
C ARG A 26 -17.91 -13.39 -24.69
N LEU A 27 -16.80 -13.45 -25.40
CA LEU A 27 -16.69 -12.80 -26.70
C LEU A 27 -16.99 -13.81 -27.81
N PRO A 28 -17.77 -13.44 -28.86
CA PRO A 28 -17.93 -14.26 -30.02
C PRO A 28 -16.59 -14.46 -30.71
N ARG A 29 -16.35 -15.68 -31.20
CA ARG A 29 -15.10 -16.01 -31.90
C ARG A 29 -15.36 -17.02 -33.01
N HIS A 30 -14.51 -16.97 -34.00
CA HIS A 30 -14.45 -17.93 -35.08
C HIS A 30 -13.18 -18.79 -34.89
N GLY A 31 -13.34 -20.09 -34.77
CA GLY A 31 -12.24 -21.03 -34.70
C GLY A 31 -12.19 -21.86 -33.41
N ALA A 32 -11.32 -22.86 -33.40
CA ALA A 32 -11.23 -23.90 -32.37
C ALA A 32 -10.33 -23.53 -31.17
N SER A 33 -9.68 -22.39 -31.19
CA SER A 33 -8.84 -21.92 -30.05
C SER A 33 -9.70 -21.41 -28.89
N CYS A 34 -9.25 -21.60 -27.66
CA CYS A 34 -9.94 -21.17 -26.45
C CYS A 34 -9.05 -20.20 -25.66
N PRO A 35 -8.84 -18.95 -26.14
CA PRO A 35 -8.08 -17.98 -25.38
C PRO A 35 -8.80 -17.68 -24.06
N LEU A 36 -8.10 -17.83 -22.96
CA LEU A 36 -8.54 -17.48 -21.62
C LEU A 36 -7.66 -16.37 -21.10
N SER A 37 -8.28 -15.29 -20.66
CA SER A 37 -7.59 -14.21 -19.97
C SER A 37 -8.32 -13.89 -18.67
N ALA A 38 -7.56 -13.68 -17.59
CA ALA A 38 -8.12 -13.28 -16.32
C ALA A 38 -7.40 -12.02 -15.84
N GLY A 39 -8.18 -11.04 -15.41
CA GLY A 39 -7.70 -9.80 -14.81
C GLY A 39 -8.24 -9.66 -13.39
N VAL A 40 -7.38 -9.19 -12.49
CA VAL A 40 -7.78 -8.84 -11.12
C VAL A 40 -7.46 -7.38 -10.89
N SER A 41 -8.47 -6.59 -10.54
CA SER A 41 -8.29 -5.18 -10.18
C SER A 41 -8.41 -4.98 -8.68
N CYS A 42 -7.69 -3.98 -8.15
CA CYS A 42 -7.81 -3.56 -6.76
C CYS A 42 -9.17 -2.88 -6.53
N SER A 43 -9.85 -3.23 -5.44
CA SER A 43 -11.18 -2.72 -5.06
C SER A 43 -11.21 -1.26 -4.58
N ALA A 44 -10.35 -0.40 -5.10
CA ALA A 44 -10.30 1.02 -4.72
C ALA A 44 -11.47 1.86 -5.30
N HIS A 45 -12.62 1.26 -5.56
CA HIS A 45 -13.81 1.93 -6.10
C HIS A 45 -13.57 2.79 -7.35
N ARG A 46 -12.67 2.35 -8.21
CA ARG A 46 -12.38 3.04 -9.48
C ARG A 46 -13.12 2.44 -10.67
N ASN A 47 -13.96 1.46 -10.42
CA ASN A 47 -14.73 0.80 -11.46
C ASN A 47 -16.03 1.57 -11.70
N LEU A 48 -16.27 1.89 -12.94
CA LEU A 48 -17.52 2.42 -13.42
C LEU A 48 -18.17 1.31 -14.27
N LYS A 49 -19.31 0.79 -13.82
CA LYS A 49 -20.05 -0.19 -14.59
C LYS A 49 -20.96 0.54 -15.58
N VAL A 50 -20.72 0.31 -16.84
CA VAL A 50 -21.48 0.90 -17.94
C VAL A 50 -22.16 -0.24 -18.69
N ILE A 51 -23.47 -0.13 -18.88
CA ILE A 51 -24.24 -1.03 -19.74
C ILE A 51 -24.52 -0.27 -21.03
N VAL A 52 -24.03 -0.78 -22.13
CA VAL A 52 -24.26 -0.22 -23.47
C VAL A 52 -25.29 -1.11 -24.20
N THR A 53 -26.34 -0.50 -24.68
CA THR A 53 -27.41 -1.15 -25.47
C THR A 53 -27.68 -0.35 -26.74
N GLU A 54 -28.46 -0.89 -27.64
CA GLU A 54 -28.93 -0.15 -28.83
C GLU A 54 -29.73 1.11 -28.49
N LYS A 55 -30.27 1.19 -27.27
CA LYS A 55 -31.07 2.36 -26.78
C LYS A 55 -30.23 3.41 -26.07
N GLY A 56 -28.91 3.17 -25.89
CA GLY A 56 -28.01 4.09 -25.23
C GLY A 56 -27.11 3.42 -24.20
N TYR A 57 -26.46 4.24 -23.37
CA TYR A 57 -25.62 3.76 -22.27
C TYR A 57 -26.24 4.14 -20.93
N TYR A 58 -26.03 3.25 -19.97
CA TYR A 58 -26.51 3.40 -18.60
C TYR A 58 -25.34 3.23 -17.66
N LEU A 59 -25.22 4.15 -16.70
CA LEU A 59 -24.21 4.07 -15.64
C LEU A 59 -24.85 3.47 -14.39
N GLU A 60 -24.20 2.44 -13.84
CA GLU A 60 -24.61 1.93 -12.54
C GLU A 60 -24.26 2.97 -11.47
N LYS A 61 -25.24 3.27 -10.60
CA LYS A 61 -24.99 4.19 -9.48
C LYS A 61 -24.02 3.53 -8.51
N THR A 62 -22.82 4.07 -8.42
CA THR A 62 -21.83 3.61 -7.44
C THR A 62 -22.11 4.21 -6.06
N VAL A 63 -21.96 3.39 -5.02
CA VAL A 63 -22.02 3.85 -3.64
C VAL A 63 -20.73 4.63 -3.37
N SER A 64 -20.84 5.94 -3.23
CA SER A 64 -19.70 6.82 -2.95
C SER A 64 -19.37 6.94 -1.45
N THR A 65 -20.28 6.51 -0.59
CA THR A 65 -20.16 6.61 0.86
C THR A 65 -19.85 5.23 1.44
N PRO A 66 -18.63 4.98 1.95
CA PRO A 66 -18.21 3.66 2.46
C PRO A 66 -19.14 3.12 3.57
N SER A 67 -19.72 3.99 4.40
CA SER A 67 -20.65 3.61 5.46
C SER A 67 -21.94 2.94 4.97
N GLN A 68 -22.27 3.08 3.68
CA GLN A 68 -23.44 2.45 3.06
C GLN A 68 -23.13 1.04 2.50
N LEU A 69 -21.88 0.61 2.56
CA LEU A 69 -21.49 -0.71 2.07
C LEU A 69 -21.90 -1.81 3.07
N PRO A 70 -22.45 -2.93 2.60
CA PRO A 70 -22.75 -4.07 3.46
C PRO A 70 -21.51 -4.52 4.24
N GLY A 71 -21.63 -4.69 5.56
CA GLY A 71 -20.55 -5.11 6.44
C GLY A 71 -19.57 -4.01 6.85
N PHE A 72 -19.83 -2.74 6.51
CA PHE A 72 -19.01 -1.62 6.99
C PHE A 72 -18.99 -1.53 8.51
N ASP A 73 -20.15 -1.66 9.16
CA ASP A 73 -20.26 -1.59 10.62
C ASP A 73 -19.50 -2.73 11.31
N ASP A 74 -19.50 -3.94 10.74
CA ASP A 74 -18.73 -5.06 11.27
C ASP A 74 -17.23 -4.82 11.13
N CYS A 75 -16.82 -4.22 10.04
CA CYS A 75 -15.43 -3.82 9.82
C CYS A 75 -15.00 -2.75 10.84
N MET A 76 -15.85 -1.76 11.10
CA MET A 76 -15.58 -0.72 12.09
C MET A 76 -15.56 -1.26 13.53
N LYS A 77 -16.47 -2.18 13.87
CA LYS A 77 -16.43 -2.87 15.16
C LYS A 77 -15.14 -3.67 15.38
N PHE A 78 -14.67 -4.36 14.32
CA PHE A 78 -13.41 -5.08 14.36
C PHE A 78 -12.21 -4.15 14.57
N LEU A 79 -12.16 -3.04 13.84
CA LEU A 79 -11.11 -2.02 13.98
C LEU A 79 -11.12 -1.40 15.38
N ASN A 80 -12.30 -1.04 15.89
CA ASN A 80 -12.43 -0.43 17.21
C ASN A 80 -12.08 -1.41 18.34
N LYS A 81 -12.43 -2.70 18.20
CA LYS A 81 -12.06 -3.73 19.17
C LYS A 81 -10.55 -3.92 19.26
N ASN A 82 -9.86 -3.86 18.12
CA ASN A 82 -8.40 -3.96 18.08
C ASN A 82 -7.70 -2.65 18.49
N SER A 83 -8.43 -1.52 18.50
CA SER A 83 -7.92 -0.24 19.01
C SER A 83 -8.04 -0.11 20.52
N ALA A 84 -8.89 -0.91 21.17
CA ALA A 84 -9.11 -0.86 22.62
C ALA A 84 -7.94 -1.47 23.43
N ASP A 85 -7.04 -2.22 22.79
CA ASP A 85 -5.82 -2.79 23.41
C ASP A 85 -4.63 -1.79 23.33
N SER A 86 -4.91 -0.50 23.44
CA SER A 86 -3.93 0.58 23.38
C SER A 86 -3.07 0.78 24.64
N SER A 87 -2.74 -0.30 25.35
CA SER A 87 -2.01 -0.19 26.61
C SER A 87 -0.53 0.22 26.50
N SER A 88 0.03 0.38 25.29
CA SER A 88 1.36 0.99 25.12
C SER A 88 1.66 1.42 23.69
N GLU A 89 0.97 2.43 23.17
CA GLU A 89 1.41 3.04 21.92
C GLU A 89 2.70 3.84 22.17
N LYS A 90 3.76 3.49 21.43
CA LYS A 90 5.02 4.22 21.47
C LYS A 90 4.99 5.34 20.44
N ILE A 91 5.17 6.57 20.87
CA ILE A 91 5.25 7.72 19.97
C ILE A 91 6.71 7.91 19.53
N ILE A 92 6.93 7.87 18.23
CA ILE A 92 8.25 8.11 17.60
C ILE A 92 8.18 9.42 16.82
N ASN A 93 9.03 10.37 17.17
CA ASN A 93 9.13 11.65 16.48
C ASN A 93 10.24 11.59 15.43
N THR A 94 9.90 11.85 14.17
CA THR A 94 10.82 11.80 13.02
C THR A 94 11.41 13.16 12.63
N ASP A 95 10.96 14.27 13.22
CA ASP A 95 11.42 15.62 12.86
C ASP A 95 12.88 15.87 13.27
N ASN A 96 13.36 15.16 14.28
CA ASN A 96 14.73 15.28 14.79
C ASN A 96 15.77 14.49 13.96
N GLY A 97 15.36 14.00 12.78
CA GLY A 97 16.25 13.29 11.87
C GLY A 97 16.38 11.78 12.14
N MET A 98 17.13 11.11 11.27
CA MET A 98 17.22 9.65 11.25
C MET A 98 17.89 9.07 12.50
N THR A 99 18.97 9.66 12.97
CA THR A 99 19.70 9.20 14.17
C THR A 99 18.78 9.15 15.40
N SER A 100 18.01 10.22 15.62
CA SER A 100 17.03 10.27 16.71
C SER A 100 15.91 9.26 16.51
N THR A 101 15.45 9.10 15.28
CA THR A 101 14.40 8.12 14.95
C THR A 101 14.87 6.69 15.24
N LEU A 102 16.09 6.34 14.84
CA LEU A 102 16.66 5.01 15.10
C LEU A 102 16.81 4.74 16.59
N SER A 103 17.35 5.69 17.36
CA SER A 103 17.48 5.55 18.82
C SER A 103 16.13 5.33 19.52
N GLN A 104 15.07 5.99 19.07
CA GLN A 104 13.72 5.76 19.60
C GLN A 104 13.20 4.35 19.25
N LEU A 105 13.55 3.84 18.06
CA LEU A 105 13.13 2.52 17.58
C LEU A 105 13.89 1.36 18.23
N GLU A 106 15.09 1.55 18.77
CA GLU A 106 15.88 0.53 19.47
C GLU A 106 15.11 -0.13 20.63
N ASN A 107 14.19 0.61 21.26
CA ASN A 107 13.36 0.12 22.34
C ASN A 107 12.06 -0.55 21.86
N CYS A 108 11.87 -0.72 20.57
CA CYS A 108 10.69 -1.33 19.99
C CYS A 108 10.94 -2.80 19.68
N LYS A 109 9.90 -3.60 19.85
CA LYS A 109 9.90 -5.05 19.56
C LYS A 109 8.91 -5.37 18.45
N PRO A 110 9.11 -6.48 17.72
CA PRO A 110 8.11 -6.95 16.78
C PRO A 110 6.73 -7.12 17.47
N GLY A 111 5.71 -6.51 16.87
CA GLY A 111 4.34 -6.49 17.42
C GLY A 111 3.99 -5.23 18.19
N ASP A 112 4.96 -4.38 18.54
CA ASP A 112 4.66 -3.10 19.17
C ASP A 112 3.86 -2.18 18.24
N ARG A 113 2.92 -1.44 18.82
CA ARG A 113 2.19 -0.38 18.13
C ARG A 113 2.96 0.92 18.23
N ILE A 114 3.25 1.50 17.07
CA ILE A 114 4.03 2.73 16.98
C ILE A 114 3.15 3.81 16.33
N LEU A 115 3.10 4.97 16.95
CA LEU A 115 2.55 6.19 16.40
C LEU A 115 3.70 7.06 15.90
N LEU A 116 3.83 7.19 14.58
CA LEU A 116 4.82 8.06 13.97
C LEU A 116 4.29 9.48 13.86
N SER A 117 5.05 10.43 14.34
CA SER A 117 4.77 11.87 14.26
C SER A 117 5.96 12.59 13.61
N GLY A 118 5.68 13.54 12.74
CA GLY A 118 6.70 14.30 12.04
C GLY A 118 6.81 14.00 10.55
N LYS A 119 7.92 14.35 9.93
CA LYS A 119 8.15 14.26 8.49
C LYS A 119 8.48 12.84 8.06
N ILE A 120 7.84 12.40 7.00
CA ILE A 120 8.03 11.10 6.35
C ILE A 120 8.11 11.31 4.84
N LEU A 121 9.06 10.67 4.18
CA LEU A 121 9.14 10.67 2.73
C LEU A 121 8.14 9.67 2.15
N VAL A 122 7.40 10.08 1.16
CA VAL A 122 6.52 9.18 0.40
C VAL A 122 7.19 8.84 -0.92
N ALA A 123 7.69 7.61 -1.03
CA ALA A 123 8.46 7.18 -2.18
C ALA A 123 8.24 5.69 -2.49
N ARG A 124 8.09 5.37 -3.77
CA ARG A 124 8.08 3.99 -4.29
C ARG A 124 8.80 3.94 -5.64
N ASP A 125 8.32 3.09 -6.55
CA ASP A 125 9.00 2.71 -7.79
C ASP A 125 9.72 3.85 -8.50
N ALA A 126 9.02 4.94 -8.80
CA ALA A 126 9.59 6.06 -9.56
C ALA A 126 10.68 6.82 -8.79
N ALA A 127 10.52 6.99 -7.48
CA ALA A 127 11.52 7.67 -6.66
C ALA A 127 12.76 6.80 -6.49
N HIS A 128 12.59 5.51 -6.17
CA HIS A 128 13.69 4.56 -6.02
C HIS A 128 14.49 4.41 -7.32
N ALA A 129 13.81 4.33 -8.47
CA ALA A 129 14.49 4.29 -9.77
C ALA A 129 15.32 5.56 -10.05
N ARG A 130 14.81 6.73 -9.63
CA ARG A 130 15.58 8.00 -9.77
C ARG A 130 16.79 8.03 -8.84
N TRP A 131 16.65 7.58 -7.61
CA TRP A 131 17.76 7.49 -6.66
C TRP A 131 18.79 6.48 -7.13
N GLN A 132 18.38 5.32 -7.63
CA GLN A 132 19.29 4.33 -8.21
C GLN A 132 20.06 4.91 -9.39
N LYS A 133 19.39 5.62 -10.29
CA LYS A 133 20.04 6.29 -11.40
C LYS A 133 21.12 7.29 -10.95
N LEU A 134 20.88 8.05 -9.89
CA LEU A 134 21.90 8.94 -9.33
C LEU A 134 23.11 8.15 -8.82
N ILE A 135 22.86 7.03 -8.15
CA ILE A 135 23.91 6.12 -7.66
C ILE A 135 24.74 5.57 -8.83
N ASP A 136 24.07 5.08 -9.88
CA ASP A 136 24.70 4.50 -11.06
C ASP A 136 25.57 5.55 -11.83
N GLU A 137 25.14 6.81 -11.78
CA GLU A 137 25.87 7.94 -12.35
C GLU A 137 26.96 8.51 -11.43
N GLY A 138 27.19 7.90 -10.26
CA GLY A 138 28.16 8.39 -9.27
C GLY A 138 27.79 9.74 -8.63
N LYS A 139 26.52 10.14 -8.73
CA LYS A 139 26.01 11.40 -8.15
C LYS A 139 25.56 11.20 -6.69
N PRO A 140 25.65 12.24 -5.85
CA PRO A 140 25.15 12.17 -4.49
C PRO A 140 23.62 12.01 -4.48
N LEU A 141 23.14 11.29 -3.47
CA LEU A 141 21.72 11.24 -3.16
C LEU A 141 21.27 12.57 -2.56
N PRO A 142 20.01 12.97 -2.74
CA PRO A 142 19.47 14.14 -2.05
C PRO A 142 19.50 13.97 -0.52
N ASP A 143 19.86 15.01 0.23
CA ASP A 143 20.02 14.97 1.68
C ASP A 143 18.79 14.46 2.42
N TYR A 144 17.58 14.75 1.93
CA TYR A 144 16.36 14.28 2.56
C TYR A 144 16.26 12.74 2.63
N THR A 145 16.95 12.00 1.74
CA THR A 145 16.90 10.53 1.72
C THR A 145 17.56 9.89 2.94
N THR A 146 18.49 10.61 3.57
CA THR A 146 19.19 10.19 4.80
C THR A 146 18.53 10.73 6.06
N CYS A 147 17.66 11.76 5.94
CA CYS A 147 17.10 12.46 7.09
C CYS A 147 15.82 11.81 7.62
N TYR A 148 15.00 11.24 6.77
CA TYR A 148 13.64 10.84 7.14
C TYR A 148 13.28 9.40 6.76
N PRO A 149 12.38 8.75 7.53
CA PRO A 149 11.80 7.47 7.15
C PRO A 149 11.10 7.53 5.79
N VAL A 150 11.10 6.41 5.07
CA VAL A 150 10.46 6.29 3.76
C VAL A 150 9.20 5.45 3.85
N CYS A 151 8.07 6.01 3.50
CA CYS A 151 6.81 5.30 3.37
C CYS A 151 6.60 4.87 1.91
N TYR A 152 6.49 3.57 1.69
CA TYR A 152 6.20 3.01 0.38
C TYR A 152 4.71 3.16 0.07
N ALA A 153 4.33 4.33 -0.40
CA ALA A 153 2.96 4.66 -0.68
C ALA A 153 2.83 5.45 -1.98
N GLY A 154 1.62 5.46 -2.52
CA GLY A 154 1.24 6.31 -3.64
C GLY A 154 -0.14 6.89 -3.35
N PRO A 155 -0.22 8.12 -2.85
CA PRO A 155 -1.49 8.77 -2.58
C PRO A 155 -2.37 8.81 -3.82
N ALA A 156 -3.68 8.62 -3.65
CA ALA A 156 -4.64 8.90 -4.69
C ALA A 156 -4.72 10.42 -4.93
N ARG A 157 -5.34 10.81 -6.05
CA ARG A 157 -5.62 12.22 -6.30
C ARG A 157 -6.40 12.80 -5.11
N THR A 158 -5.94 13.93 -4.62
CA THR A 158 -6.61 14.63 -3.52
C THR A 158 -7.96 15.18 -3.99
N PRO A 159 -9.08 14.82 -3.34
CA PRO A 159 -10.36 15.44 -3.61
C PRO A 159 -10.38 16.90 -3.18
N ASP A 160 -11.28 17.68 -3.78
CA ASP A 160 -11.43 19.09 -3.43
C ASP A 160 -11.80 19.24 -1.94
N GLY A 161 -11.16 20.19 -1.26
CA GLY A 161 -11.35 20.46 0.16
C GLY A 161 -10.69 19.47 1.12
N GLN A 162 -9.96 18.48 0.63
CA GLN A 162 -9.18 17.55 1.45
C GLN A 162 -7.68 17.91 1.43
N ILE A 163 -6.98 17.56 2.50
CA ILE A 163 -5.52 17.79 2.61
C ILE A 163 -4.74 16.79 1.75
N ILE A 164 -5.22 15.55 1.67
CA ILE A 164 -4.59 14.46 0.93
C ILE A 164 -5.65 13.48 0.45
N GLY A 165 -5.39 12.79 -0.65
CA GLY A 165 -6.20 11.67 -1.14
C GLY A 165 -5.98 10.39 -0.32
N SER A 166 -6.69 9.32 -0.66
CA SER A 166 -6.51 8.02 -0.02
C SER A 166 -5.05 7.63 0.03
N PHE A 167 -4.55 7.31 1.20
CA PHE A 167 -3.15 7.07 1.50
C PHE A 167 -2.99 5.83 2.37
N GLY A 168 -1.98 5.03 2.08
CA GLY A 168 -1.61 3.88 2.88
C GLY A 168 -0.38 3.16 2.33
N PRO A 169 0.32 2.37 3.17
CA PRO A 169 1.52 1.66 2.75
C PRO A 169 1.22 0.61 1.69
N THR A 170 2.16 0.42 0.76
CA THR A 170 2.12 -0.59 -0.30
C THR A 170 3.15 -1.70 -0.04
N THR A 171 3.24 -2.66 -0.96
CA THR A 171 4.08 -3.86 -0.82
C THR A 171 5.56 -3.53 -0.63
N ALA A 172 6.17 -4.08 0.41
CA ALA A 172 7.57 -3.90 0.76
C ALA A 172 8.52 -4.52 -0.26
N GLY A 173 8.33 -5.80 -0.61
CA GLY A 173 9.25 -6.59 -1.43
C GLY A 173 9.55 -6.02 -2.83
N ARG A 174 8.71 -5.12 -3.34
CA ARG A 174 8.97 -4.44 -4.62
C ARG A 174 10.19 -3.52 -4.59
N MET A 175 10.53 -3.01 -3.39
CA MET A 175 11.65 -2.08 -3.22
C MET A 175 12.93 -2.77 -2.72
N ASP A 176 12.88 -4.07 -2.47
CA ASP A 176 14.01 -4.80 -1.89
C ASP A 176 15.25 -4.77 -2.79
N SER A 177 15.09 -4.74 -4.11
CA SER A 177 16.20 -4.61 -5.06
C SER A 177 16.99 -3.31 -4.94
N TYR A 178 16.42 -2.29 -4.32
CA TYR A 178 17.08 -0.99 -4.09
C TYR A 178 17.66 -0.87 -2.67
N ALA A 179 17.27 -1.78 -1.76
CA ALA A 179 17.53 -1.61 -0.32
C ALA A 179 19.03 -1.54 -0.01
N GLU A 180 19.81 -2.49 -0.51
CA GLU A 180 21.26 -2.55 -0.26
C GLU A 180 21.98 -1.28 -0.73
N SER A 181 21.70 -0.85 -1.97
CA SER A 181 22.37 0.31 -2.55
C SER A 181 22.02 1.62 -1.88
N LEU A 182 20.83 1.74 -1.28
CA LEU A 182 20.39 2.93 -0.53
C LEU A 182 20.89 2.89 0.91
N MET A 183 20.67 1.78 1.62
CA MET A 183 21.01 1.63 3.03
C MET A 183 22.52 1.70 3.27
N SER A 184 23.34 1.15 2.38
CA SER A 184 24.82 1.28 2.44
C SER A 184 25.31 2.72 2.34
N ARG A 185 24.45 3.63 1.87
CA ARG A 185 24.71 5.08 1.81
C ARG A 185 24.01 5.88 2.90
N GLY A 186 23.44 5.18 3.90
CA GLY A 186 22.70 5.81 4.99
C GLY A 186 21.29 6.31 4.59
N ALA A 187 20.81 5.99 3.39
CA ALA A 187 19.49 6.41 2.92
C ALA A 187 18.43 5.35 3.20
N ALA A 188 17.19 5.76 3.41
CA ALA A 188 16.03 4.88 3.61
C ALA A 188 16.23 3.82 4.72
N LEU A 189 16.94 4.15 5.80
CA LEU A 189 17.23 3.22 6.90
C LEU A 189 15.98 2.75 7.64
N VAL A 190 14.91 3.54 7.65
CA VAL A 190 13.62 3.17 8.22
C VAL A 190 12.56 3.20 7.10
N THR A 191 11.85 2.11 6.94
CA THR A 191 10.83 1.97 5.89
C THR A 191 9.48 1.55 6.46
N LEU A 192 8.42 2.19 5.96
CA LEU A 192 7.04 1.89 6.29
C LEU A 192 6.38 1.24 5.08
N ALA A 193 6.01 -0.01 5.23
CA ALA A 193 5.44 -0.80 4.14
C ALA A 193 4.54 -1.90 4.68
N LYS A 194 3.90 -2.65 3.78
CA LYS A 194 3.14 -3.85 4.14
C LYS A 194 3.60 -5.06 3.32
N GLY A 195 3.26 -6.25 3.81
CA GLY A 195 3.66 -7.52 3.18
C GLY A 195 5.08 -7.95 3.56
N ASN A 196 5.48 -9.08 3.04
CA ASN A 196 6.75 -9.69 3.37
C ASN A 196 7.90 -9.04 2.57
N ARG A 197 9.07 -9.01 3.20
CA ARG A 197 10.34 -8.75 2.52
C ARG A 197 10.82 -10.00 1.79
N SER A 198 11.67 -9.82 0.78
CA SER A 198 12.36 -10.93 0.13
C SER A 198 13.33 -11.62 1.09
N LYS A 199 13.65 -12.88 0.80
CA LYS A 199 14.65 -13.62 1.59
C LYS A 199 16.01 -12.90 1.58
N THR A 200 16.44 -12.43 0.41
CA THR A 200 17.70 -11.67 0.25
C THR A 200 17.78 -10.40 1.12
N TRP A 201 16.63 -9.82 1.44
CA TRP A 201 16.59 -8.64 2.32
C TRP A 201 16.64 -9.03 3.80
N GLN A 202 16.19 -10.25 4.14
CA GLN A 202 16.15 -10.75 5.52
C GLN A 202 17.52 -11.27 5.98
N ASP A 203 18.30 -11.85 5.05
CA ASP A 203 19.66 -12.36 5.26
C ASP A 203 20.68 -11.21 5.33
#